data_a3f48d402ee6e7f4e67cccdb3aadb115
#
_entry.id   a3f48d402ee6e7f4e67cccdb3aadb115
#
_cell.length_a   1.000
_cell.length_b   1.000
_cell.length_c   1.000
_cell.angle_alpha   90.00
_cell.angle_beta   90.00
_cell.angle_gamma   90.00
#
_symmetry.space_group_name_H-M   'P 1'
#
loop_
_entity.id
_entity.type
_entity.pdbx_description
1 polymer ?
#
loop_
_entity_poly.entity_id
_entity_poly.type
_entity_poly.pdbx_seq_one_letter_code
_entity_poly.pdbx_strand_id
1 'polypeptide(L)'
;MKYRCETKELAIGYGGAPLASGITLGAVPGQILALIGPNGAGKSTLLKTLAGQLAPLGGAVLLDGRSLTDYTGTARARKLALMLPHTRRTELTSCFEFAAAGRIPYTGRLGILSDADRQAVRDALELVGASPLAGRDFNCISDGQRQRVLLARAICQQPGVLLLDEPTSFLDVKGKIELLTILQKLAHEQGLAVIVSLHELDMAQKIADAVVCVFPHSVSGVLTPKEAFAPENIRALYSLTKEQYEAVFGPEKPAGPKFEHYVRSGQKLLRCGYTTGTCAALGAAGAARLLLTGHAPESVALRTPKGIVVEMAPLYCRPAGAGAECAIEKDGGDDVDVTTGLPVIAAVELLPNTTEIRISGSKGVGRVTKAGLDQPVGEAAINHVPRQMIAEALQREAESACYTGGFAVTISIEGGEEVAKRTFNPHIGVEGGLSVLGTSGIVEPMSQQAILDTIQLEMNQAALRAGSPRRLILAPGNYGLDYLHERYPEFHAVPVVKTSNFIGDTLDMAAAARFEEVLLVGHVGKLVKVAGGIMNTHSHTADCRTELFCTHAALCGASREVCAALMNAATTDACLELLDSAGLRAPVLESLLRAVQLHLDRRACGAFRVGAVLFSNQHGPLGATDTAAQLLNEWKEH
;
A
#
# COMPACT_ATOMS: atom_id res chain seq x y z
N MET A 1 -3.76 7.86 25.69
CA MET A 1 -2.35 7.76 25.24
C MET A 1 -1.53 8.75 26.06
N LYS A 2 -0.27 8.40 26.44
CA LYS A 2 0.57 9.31 27.22
C LYS A 2 1.48 10.07 26.27
N TYR A 3 1.42 11.41 26.28
CA TYR A 3 2.28 12.26 25.45
C TYR A 3 3.75 12.15 25.86
N ARG A 4 4.64 12.15 24.87
CA ARG A 4 6.10 12.31 25.10
C ARG A 4 6.48 13.77 25.25
N CYS A 5 5.87 14.64 24.43
CA CYS A 5 6.02 16.08 24.50
C CYS A 5 4.64 16.71 24.44
N GLU A 6 4.33 17.61 25.38
CA GLU A 6 3.02 18.26 25.52
C GLU A 6 3.20 19.72 25.88
N THR A 7 2.34 20.59 25.40
CA THR A 7 2.28 22.00 25.85
C THR A 7 0.95 22.30 26.55
N LYS A 8 0.99 23.17 27.53
CA LYS A 8 -0.20 23.67 28.25
C LYS A 8 -0.20 25.16 28.20
N GLU A 9 -1.18 25.76 27.50
CA GLU A 9 -1.38 27.20 27.35
C GLU A 9 -0.07 27.95 27.03
N LEU A 10 0.78 27.34 26.17
CA LEU A 10 2.12 27.84 25.89
C LEU A 10 2.07 29.17 25.13
N ALA A 11 2.85 30.15 25.58
CA ALA A 11 3.10 31.40 24.87
C ALA A 11 4.57 31.45 24.41
N ILE A 12 4.77 31.73 23.12
CA ILE A 12 6.09 31.80 22.48
C ILE A 12 6.37 33.21 21.94
N GLY A 13 7.61 33.63 21.94
CA GLY A 13 8.00 34.95 21.42
C GLY A 13 9.43 35.37 21.81
N TYR A 14 9.76 36.60 21.53
CA TYR A 14 11.06 37.22 21.82
C TYR A 14 10.89 38.55 22.57
N GLY A 15 11.81 38.86 23.49
CA GLY A 15 11.85 40.16 24.14
C GLY A 15 10.60 40.55 24.93
N GLY A 16 9.84 39.57 25.43
CA GLY A 16 8.61 39.80 26.18
C GLY A 16 7.34 40.00 25.33
N ALA A 17 7.45 40.12 24.02
CA ALA A 17 6.30 40.21 23.12
C ALA A 17 5.89 38.82 22.63
N PRO A 18 4.65 38.35 22.90
CA PRO A 18 4.19 37.06 22.43
C PRO A 18 3.94 37.06 20.92
N LEU A 19 4.55 36.12 20.22
CA LEU A 19 4.28 35.82 18.81
C LEU A 19 2.98 35.03 18.68
N ALA A 20 2.78 34.03 19.56
CA ALA A 20 1.55 33.27 19.69
C ALA A 20 1.38 32.80 21.14
N SER A 21 0.14 32.62 21.59
CA SER A 21 -0.21 32.20 22.96
C SER A 21 -1.38 31.20 22.95
N GLY A 22 -1.61 30.55 24.10
CA GLY A 22 -2.68 29.55 24.22
C GLY A 22 -2.38 28.24 23.49
N ILE A 23 -1.11 27.93 23.19
CA ILE A 23 -0.72 26.77 22.38
C ILE A 23 -0.84 25.50 23.22
N THR A 24 -1.75 24.61 22.84
CA THR A 24 -1.92 23.30 23.44
C THR A 24 -1.79 22.23 22.36
N LEU A 25 -0.68 21.49 22.39
CA LEU A 25 -0.38 20.41 21.47
C LEU A 25 0.26 19.23 22.19
N GLY A 26 0.23 18.06 21.60
CA GLY A 26 0.84 16.86 22.16
C GLY A 26 1.35 15.93 21.06
N ALA A 27 2.56 15.42 21.23
CA ALA A 27 3.14 14.38 20.39
C ALA A 27 3.25 13.08 21.17
N VAL A 28 2.76 11.98 20.58
CA VAL A 28 2.79 10.65 21.18
C VAL A 28 3.91 9.80 20.58
N PRO A 29 4.40 8.75 21.27
CA PRO A 29 5.34 7.80 20.69
C PRO A 29 4.80 7.18 19.39
N GLY A 30 5.66 7.04 18.39
CA GLY A 30 5.28 6.45 17.12
C GLY A 30 4.52 7.38 16.17
N GLN A 31 4.50 8.69 16.43
CA GLN A 31 3.74 9.67 15.65
C GLN A 31 4.65 10.73 15.03
N ILE A 32 4.33 11.11 13.79
CA ILE A 32 4.88 12.28 13.11
C ILE A 32 3.87 13.43 13.18
N LEU A 33 4.18 14.45 13.97
CA LEU A 33 3.43 15.70 14.07
C LEU A 33 4.06 16.73 13.14
N ALA A 34 3.40 17.08 12.04
CA ALA A 34 3.88 18.09 11.11
C ALA A 34 3.42 19.50 11.52
N LEU A 35 4.33 20.46 11.49
CA LEU A 35 4.05 21.89 11.62
C LEU A 35 4.05 22.52 10.23
N ILE A 36 2.91 23.03 9.77
CA ILE A 36 2.77 23.70 8.48
C ILE A 36 2.37 25.17 8.67
N GLY A 37 2.72 26.01 7.73
CA GLY A 37 2.37 27.43 7.75
C GLY A 37 3.37 28.29 7.00
N PRO A 38 3.04 29.57 6.76
CA PRO A 38 3.88 30.49 6.01
C PRO A 38 5.22 30.75 6.68
N ASN A 39 6.18 31.29 5.90
CA ASN A 39 7.47 31.72 6.44
C ASN A 39 7.27 32.84 7.45
N GLY A 40 8.01 32.80 8.55
CA GLY A 40 7.87 33.79 9.62
C GLY A 40 6.70 33.58 10.58
N ALA A 41 5.82 32.62 10.38
CA ALA A 41 4.68 32.36 11.27
C ALA A 41 5.07 31.89 12.69
N GLY A 42 6.33 31.49 12.92
CA GLY A 42 6.79 31.10 14.25
C GLY A 42 7.10 29.62 14.44
N LYS A 43 7.08 28.79 13.39
CA LYS A 43 7.40 27.34 13.46
C LYS A 43 8.73 27.07 14.16
N SER A 44 9.80 27.73 13.73
CA SER A 44 11.14 27.60 14.35
C SER A 44 11.19 28.12 15.79
N THR A 45 10.41 29.18 16.11
CA THR A 45 10.26 29.69 17.47
C THR A 45 9.60 28.67 18.38
N LEU A 46 8.52 28.04 17.90
CA LEU A 46 7.84 26.97 18.61
C LEU A 46 8.79 25.79 18.86
N LEU A 47 9.48 25.29 17.84
CA LEU A 47 10.45 24.18 17.98
C LEU A 47 11.57 24.52 18.98
N LYS A 48 12.13 25.74 18.94
CA LYS A 48 13.16 26.18 19.91
C LYS A 48 12.60 26.25 21.33
N THR A 49 11.35 26.68 21.50
CA THR A 49 10.70 26.74 22.82
C THR A 49 10.42 25.32 23.33
N LEU A 50 9.94 24.40 22.49
CA LEU A 50 9.77 22.98 22.83
C LEU A 50 11.10 22.33 23.22
N ALA A 51 12.21 22.71 22.59
CA ALA A 51 13.55 22.24 22.92
C ALA A 51 14.14 22.88 24.19
N GLY A 52 13.50 23.90 24.74
CA GLY A 52 14.02 24.70 25.85
C GLY A 52 15.23 25.54 25.50
N GLN A 53 15.42 25.88 24.20
CA GLN A 53 16.41 26.88 23.75
C GLN A 53 15.89 28.31 23.92
N LEU A 54 14.57 28.48 23.88
CA LEU A 54 13.88 29.71 24.21
C LEU A 54 12.99 29.46 25.43
N ALA A 55 13.03 30.40 26.37
CA ALA A 55 12.14 30.36 27.52
C ALA A 55 10.69 30.64 27.05
N PRO A 56 9.70 29.92 27.53
CA PRO A 56 8.30 30.25 27.27
C PRO A 56 7.94 31.58 27.92
N LEU A 57 7.13 32.40 27.25
CA LEU A 57 6.60 33.65 27.80
C LEU A 57 5.38 33.40 28.72
N GLY A 58 4.77 32.24 28.65
CA GLY A 58 3.68 31.77 29.49
C GLY A 58 3.40 30.32 29.26
N GLY A 59 2.63 29.69 30.12
CA GLY A 59 2.32 28.26 30.04
C GLY A 59 3.51 27.36 30.34
N ALA A 60 3.45 26.11 29.89
CA ALA A 60 4.49 25.12 30.16
C ALA A 60 4.70 24.14 29.00
N VAL A 61 5.94 23.65 28.86
CA VAL A 61 6.30 22.48 28.04
C VAL A 61 6.54 21.31 28.98
N LEU A 62 5.87 20.19 28.74
CA LEU A 62 6.03 18.95 29.50
C LEU A 62 6.71 17.89 28.64
N LEU A 63 7.66 17.19 29.22
CA LEU A 63 8.36 16.05 28.62
C LEU A 63 8.12 14.82 29.49
N ASP A 64 7.48 13.78 28.95
CA ASP A 64 7.01 12.61 29.70
C ASP A 64 6.09 12.99 30.91
N GLY A 65 5.29 14.06 30.78
CA GLY A 65 4.38 14.56 31.81
C GLY A 65 5.03 15.38 32.93
N ARG A 66 6.34 15.70 32.81
CA ARG A 66 7.11 16.50 33.76
C ARG A 66 7.57 17.81 33.11
N SER A 67 7.57 18.91 33.85
CA SER A 67 7.99 20.20 33.27
C SER A 67 9.40 20.15 32.69
N LEU A 68 9.59 20.74 31.50
CA LEU A 68 10.89 20.80 30.86
C LEU A 68 11.94 21.51 31.72
N THR A 69 11.53 22.47 32.55
CA THR A 69 12.38 23.22 33.48
C THR A 69 12.93 22.38 34.63
N ASP A 70 12.27 21.24 34.95
CA ASP A 70 12.67 20.35 36.04
C ASP A 70 13.78 19.36 35.61
N TYR A 71 14.13 19.34 34.34
CA TYR A 71 15.23 18.52 33.83
C TYR A 71 16.55 19.28 33.86
N THR A 72 17.62 18.62 34.29
CA THR A 72 18.97 19.12 34.02
C THR A 72 19.27 19.16 32.53
N GLY A 73 20.15 19.99 32.04
CA GLY A 73 20.53 20.09 30.64
C GLY A 73 20.88 18.72 30.02
N THR A 74 21.67 17.91 30.73
CA THR A 74 22.06 16.56 30.30
C THR A 74 20.86 15.59 30.26
N ALA A 75 20.01 15.60 31.30
CA ALA A 75 18.83 14.73 31.33
C ALA A 75 17.83 15.08 30.22
N ARG A 76 17.64 16.36 29.94
CA ARG A 76 16.83 16.85 28.82
C ARG A 76 17.41 16.42 27.48
N ALA A 77 18.71 16.58 27.28
CA ALA A 77 19.40 16.21 26.04
C ALA A 77 19.37 14.70 25.77
N ARG A 78 19.26 13.82 26.78
CA ARG A 78 19.03 12.38 26.58
C ARG A 78 17.62 12.04 26.13
N LYS A 79 16.65 12.92 26.29
CA LYS A 79 15.24 12.68 25.97
C LYS A 79 14.76 13.38 24.71
N LEU A 80 15.39 14.51 24.35
CA LEU A 80 14.96 15.36 23.26
C LEU A 80 16.15 15.84 22.44
N ALA A 81 16.07 15.67 21.11
CA ALA A 81 17.02 16.20 20.14
C ALA A 81 16.36 17.25 19.25
N LEU A 82 17.11 18.29 18.92
CA LEU A 82 16.69 19.35 17.99
C LEU A 82 17.68 19.45 16.84
N MET A 83 17.16 19.40 15.61
CA MET A 83 17.90 19.70 14.39
C MET A 83 17.41 21.03 13.82
N LEU A 84 18.32 21.96 13.59
CA LEU A 84 18.08 23.26 12.95
C LEU A 84 18.74 23.29 11.58
N PRO A 85 18.17 24.02 10.58
CA PRO A 85 18.68 24.04 9.21
C PRO A 85 20.06 24.72 9.08
N HIS A 86 20.38 25.62 9.97
CA HIS A 86 21.63 26.38 9.93
C HIS A 86 22.54 26.02 11.11
N THR A 87 23.67 25.40 10.83
CA THR A 87 24.77 25.21 11.76
C THR A 87 25.91 26.18 11.40
N ARG A 88 26.52 26.79 12.43
CA ARG A 88 27.75 27.57 12.23
C ARG A 88 28.83 26.64 11.66
N ARG A 89 29.67 27.16 10.76
CA ARG A 89 30.85 26.44 10.28
C ARG A 89 31.72 26.06 11.49
N THR A 90 32.06 24.78 11.55
CA THR A 90 32.96 24.22 12.57
C THR A 90 34.37 24.13 11.97
N GLU A 91 35.39 24.52 12.70
CA GLU A 91 36.76 24.38 12.23
C GLU A 91 37.20 22.92 12.23
N LEU A 92 37.74 22.44 11.08
CA LEU A 92 38.42 21.14 10.88
C LEU A 92 37.77 19.93 11.58
N THR A 93 36.46 19.72 11.42
CA THR A 93 35.73 18.64 12.06
C THR A 93 35.27 17.64 11.02
N SER A 94 35.61 16.37 11.18
CA SER A 94 35.09 15.28 10.32
C SER A 94 33.59 15.07 10.53
N CYS A 95 32.91 14.51 9.53
CA CYS A 95 31.48 14.16 9.65
C CYS A 95 31.20 13.20 10.82
N PHE A 96 32.13 12.29 11.11
CA PHE A 96 32.04 11.41 12.27
C PHE A 96 32.08 12.19 13.59
N GLU A 97 33.06 13.08 13.76
CA GLU A 97 33.18 13.89 14.98
C GLU A 97 32.01 14.83 15.16
N PHE A 98 31.51 15.40 14.04
CA PHE A 98 30.33 16.24 14.06
C PHE A 98 29.07 15.45 14.52
N ALA A 99 28.85 14.25 14.01
CA ALA A 99 27.77 13.39 14.45
C ALA A 99 27.98 12.94 15.90
N ALA A 100 29.23 12.63 16.30
CA ALA A 100 29.59 12.22 17.65
C ALA A 100 29.30 13.27 18.71
N ALA A 101 29.20 14.56 18.36
CA ALA A 101 28.75 15.60 19.28
C ALA A 101 27.34 15.32 19.85
N GLY A 102 26.51 14.51 19.17
CA GLY A 102 25.23 14.03 19.71
C GLY A 102 25.38 13.11 20.92
N ARG A 103 26.57 12.53 21.16
CA ARG A 103 26.86 11.68 22.32
C ARG A 103 27.33 12.43 23.56
N ILE A 104 27.54 13.76 23.47
CA ILE A 104 27.96 14.59 24.63
C ILE A 104 27.14 14.34 25.89
N PRO A 105 25.79 14.13 25.85
CA PRO A 105 25.02 13.85 27.05
C PRO A 105 25.39 12.53 27.76
N TYR A 106 26.12 11.63 27.09
CA TYR A 106 26.51 10.29 27.59
C TYR A 106 27.98 10.21 27.96
N THR A 107 28.81 11.13 27.41
CA THR A 107 30.24 11.18 27.75
C THR A 107 30.45 11.91 29.09
N GLY A 108 31.49 11.55 29.79
CA GLY A 108 31.87 12.23 31.02
C GLY A 108 32.45 13.64 30.77
N ARG A 109 33.00 14.27 31.82
CA ARG A 109 33.58 15.64 31.74
C ARG A 109 34.70 15.79 30.69
N LEU A 110 35.40 14.71 30.36
CA LEU A 110 36.47 14.72 29.35
C LEU A 110 35.99 14.51 27.93
N GLY A 111 34.69 14.27 27.69
CA GLY A 111 34.14 14.08 26.36
C GLY A 111 34.62 12.82 25.60
N ILE A 112 35.23 11.86 26.32
CA ILE A 112 35.78 10.65 25.71
C ILE A 112 34.63 9.70 25.32
N LEU A 113 34.59 9.31 24.03
CA LEU A 113 33.62 8.36 23.50
C LEU A 113 34.00 6.92 23.90
N SER A 114 33.05 6.21 24.49
CA SER A 114 33.15 4.74 24.67
C SER A 114 32.97 4.02 23.33
N ASP A 115 33.26 2.71 23.30
CA ASP A 115 33.01 1.89 22.10
C ASP A 115 31.52 1.84 21.75
N ALA A 116 30.65 1.82 22.74
CA ALA A 116 29.20 1.91 22.54
C ALA A 116 28.78 3.24 21.92
N ASP A 117 29.39 4.37 22.34
CA ASP A 117 29.13 5.67 21.73
C ASP A 117 29.60 5.72 20.28
N ARG A 118 30.80 5.19 19.99
CA ARG A 118 31.34 5.10 18.64
C ARG A 118 30.44 4.23 17.74
N GLN A 119 29.88 3.14 18.27
CA GLN A 119 28.96 2.29 17.54
C GLN A 119 27.66 3.05 17.25
N ALA A 120 27.05 3.71 18.24
CA ALA A 120 25.84 4.51 18.05
C ALA A 120 26.01 5.60 16.97
N VAL A 121 27.21 6.20 16.86
CA VAL A 121 27.51 7.17 15.78
C VAL A 121 27.59 6.47 14.43
N ARG A 122 28.23 5.30 14.32
CA ARG A 122 28.30 4.53 13.08
C ARG A 122 26.91 4.13 12.60
N ASP A 123 26.11 3.57 13.52
CA ASP A 123 24.73 3.13 13.22
C ASP A 123 23.86 4.31 12.72
N ALA A 124 24.01 5.48 13.37
CA ALA A 124 23.29 6.68 12.94
C ALA A 124 23.73 7.18 11.56
N LEU A 125 25.04 7.16 11.26
CA LEU A 125 25.56 7.54 9.94
C LEU A 125 25.13 6.54 8.86
N GLU A 126 25.08 5.25 9.19
CA GLU A 126 24.60 4.20 8.29
C GLU A 126 23.11 4.39 7.98
N LEU A 127 22.29 4.61 8.99
CA LEU A 127 20.85 4.80 8.84
C LEU A 127 20.49 5.94 7.87
N VAL A 128 21.28 7.03 7.88
CA VAL A 128 21.06 8.17 6.98
C VAL A 128 21.86 8.08 5.67
N GLY A 129 22.55 6.95 5.42
CA GLY A 129 23.38 6.78 4.22
C GLY A 129 24.60 7.70 4.14
N ALA A 130 25.15 8.13 5.30
CA ALA A 130 26.29 9.03 5.38
C ALA A 130 27.60 8.33 5.82
N SER A 131 27.64 7.00 5.96
CA SER A 131 28.84 6.24 6.33
C SER A 131 30.06 6.53 5.43
N PRO A 132 29.93 6.67 4.10
CA PRO A 132 31.07 7.00 3.23
C PRO A 132 31.64 8.38 3.46
N LEU A 133 30.92 9.24 4.18
CA LEU A 133 31.33 10.61 4.48
C LEU A 133 32.03 10.74 5.84
N ALA A 134 32.05 9.68 6.66
CA ALA A 134 32.50 9.74 8.05
C ALA A 134 33.86 10.42 8.26
N GLY A 135 34.84 10.16 7.40
CA GLY A 135 36.17 10.75 7.47
C GLY A 135 36.34 12.10 6.73
N ARG A 136 35.29 12.58 6.03
CA ARG A 136 35.36 13.85 5.29
C ARG A 136 35.14 15.03 6.20
N ASP A 137 35.76 16.20 5.87
CA ASP A 137 35.47 17.46 6.55
C ASP A 137 34.00 17.84 6.31
N PHE A 138 33.30 18.13 7.40
CA PHE A 138 31.87 18.53 7.41
C PHE A 138 31.62 19.82 6.59
N ASN A 139 32.62 20.71 6.48
CA ASN A 139 32.47 21.90 5.67
C ASN A 139 32.68 21.68 4.17
N CYS A 140 33.29 20.55 3.80
CA CYS A 140 33.66 20.21 2.41
C CYS A 140 32.66 19.23 1.74
N ILE A 141 31.50 19.01 2.33
CA ILE A 141 30.42 18.18 1.77
C ILE A 141 29.28 19.05 1.23
N SER A 142 28.46 18.49 0.32
CA SER A 142 27.29 19.21 -0.22
C SER A 142 26.23 19.48 0.87
N ASP A 143 25.34 20.45 0.63
CA ASP A 143 24.30 20.81 1.59
C ASP A 143 23.37 19.63 1.89
N GLY A 144 23.02 18.81 0.88
CA GLY A 144 22.24 17.59 1.10
C GLY A 144 22.97 16.54 1.93
N GLN A 145 24.28 16.37 1.72
CA GLN A 145 25.11 15.49 2.54
C GLN A 145 25.23 16.03 3.98
N ARG A 146 25.35 17.35 4.12
CA ARG A 146 25.38 18.03 5.43
C ARG A 146 24.10 17.78 6.20
N GLN A 147 22.94 17.86 5.54
CA GLN A 147 21.65 17.61 6.14
C GLN A 147 21.54 16.19 6.72
N ARG A 148 22.06 15.18 5.99
CA ARG A 148 22.12 13.78 6.49
C ARG A 148 23.01 13.66 7.74
N VAL A 149 24.16 14.31 7.77
CA VAL A 149 25.06 14.28 8.94
C VAL A 149 24.45 15.02 10.14
N LEU A 150 23.72 16.11 9.91
CA LEU A 150 22.93 16.80 10.95
C LEU A 150 21.86 15.88 11.55
N LEU A 151 21.15 15.14 10.71
CA LEU A 151 20.17 14.15 11.15
C LEU A 151 20.84 13.00 11.93
N ALA A 152 21.98 12.49 11.45
CA ALA A 152 22.76 11.47 12.16
C ALA A 152 23.15 11.94 13.58
N ARG A 153 23.58 13.21 13.73
CA ARG A 153 23.88 13.79 15.05
C ARG A 153 22.66 13.77 15.98
N ALA A 154 21.48 14.08 15.46
CA ALA A 154 20.27 14.07 16.26
C ALA A 154 19.83 12.64 16.63
N ILE A 155 19.98 11.68 15.71
CA ILE A 155 19.60 10.26 15.91
C ILE A 155 20.57 9.58 16.90
N CYS A 156 21.89 9.78 16.76
CA CYS A 156 22.86 9.12 17.66
C CYS A 156 22.75 9.59 19.12
N GLN A 157 22.04 10.68 19.37
CA GLN A 157 21.65 11.12 20.70
C GLN A 157 20.63 10.19 21.34
N GLN A 158 19.98 9.30 20.58
CA GLN A 158 18.95 8.33 21.02
C GLN A 158 17.82 8.99 21.82
N PRO A 159 17.17 10.04 21.28
CA PRO A 159 16.13 10.76 21.98
C PRO A 159 14.81 9.98 21.99
N GLY A 160 13.89 10.33 22.91
CA GLY A 160 12.50 9.91 22.86
C GLY A 160 11.62 10.86 22.00
N VAL A 161 12.09 12.11 21.80
CA VAL A 161 11.44 13.15 21.00
C VAL A 161 12.46 13.74 20.03
N LEU A 162 12.12 13.79 18.75
CA LEU A 162 12.94 14.37 17.70
C LEU A 162 12.25 15.61 17.11
N LEU A 163 12.86 16.76 17.27
CA LEU A 163 12.40 18.03 16.73
C LEU A 163 13.23 18.40 15.50
N LEU A 164 12.57 18.64 14.36
CA LEU A 164 13.23 18.91 13.08
C LEU A 164 12.69 20.22 12.48
N ASP A 165 13.57 21.17 12.26
CA ASP A 165 13.23 22.43 11.61
C ASP A 165 13.68 22.39 10.16
N GLU A 166 12.72 22.33 9.23
CA GLU A 166 12.93 22.29 7.77
C GLU A 166 13.96 21.25 7.30
N PRO A 167 13.86 19.98 7.68
CA PRO A 167 14.89 18.99 7.36
C PRO A 167 15.01 18.66 5.87
N THR A 168 14.01 19.03 5.05
CA THR A 168 13.98 18.82 3.60
C THR A 168 14.64 19.93 2.79
N SER A 169 15.01 21.05 3.44
CA SER A 169 15.68 22.17 2.79
C SER A 169 17.01 21.73 2.16
N PHE A 170 17.31 22.23 0.96
CA PHE A 170 18.52 21.93 0.18
C PHE A 170 18.65 20.48 -0.34
N LEU A 171 17.62 19.64 -0.18
CA LEU A 171 17.60 18.31 -0.74
C LEU A 171 16.93 18.30 -2.12
N ASP A 172 17.45 17.49 -3.03
CA ASP A 172 16.74 17.12 -4.25
C ASP A 172 15.54 16.19 -3.97
N VAL A 173 14.72 15.92 -4.96
CA VAL A 173 13.53 15.09 -4.80
C VAL A 173 13.84 13.72 -4.21
N LYS A 174 14.94 13.08 -4.67
CA LYS A 174 15.37 11.78 -4.15
C LYS A 174 15.78 11.88 -2.68
N GLY A 175 16.59 12.86 -2.33
CA GLY A 175 17.04 13.07 -0.96
C GLY A 175 15.88 13.36 0.00
N LYS A 176 14.86 14.11 -0.45
CA LYS A 176 13.63 14.35 0.31
C LYS A 176 12.88 13.07 0.60
N ILE A 177 12.65 12.22 -0.41
CA ILE A 177 11.95 10.94 -0.26
C ILE A 177 12.71 10.03 0.72
N GLU A 178 14.03 9.89 0.56
CA GLU A 178 14.87 9.08 1.45
C GLU A 178 14.79 9.57 2.90
N LEU A 179 14.89 10.88 3.13
CA LEU A 179 14.78 11.46 4.47
C LEU A 179 13.41 11.21 5.09
N LEU A 180 12.33 11.43 4.35
CA LEU A 180 10.98 11.18 4.84
C LEU A 180 10.74 9.71 5.19
N THR A 181 11.28 8.79 4.39
CA THR A 181 11.24 7.34 4.67
C THR A 181 11.98 7.00 5.98
N ILE A 182 13.15 7.63 6.22
CA ILE A 182 13.88 7.47 7.48
C ILE A 182 13.04 7.97 8.65
N LEU A 183 12.39 9.14 8.55
CA LEU A 183 11.55 9.68 9.61
C LEU A 183 10.35 8.77 9.93
N GLN A 184 9.70 8.21 8.91
CA GLN A 184 8.62 7.24 9.10
C GLN A 184 9.12 5.98 9.83
N LYS A 185 10.28 5.45 9.43
CA LYS A 185 10.89 4.30 10.11
C LYS A 185 11.22 4.61 11.58
N LEU A 186 11.82 5.76 11.86
CA LEU A 186 12.14 6.19 13.23
C LEU A 186 10.88 6.34 14.08
N ALA A 187 9.81 6.92 13.54
CA ALA A 187 8.56 7.08 14.25
C ALA A 187 7.85 5.73 14.43
N HIS A 188 7.46 5.08 13.34
CA HIS A 188 6.52 3.94 13.37
C HIS A 188 7.17 2.63 13.84
N GLU A 189 8.45 2.38 13.51
CA GLU A 189 9.14 1.14 13.89
C GLU A 189 9.89 1.27 15.22
N GLN A 190 10.51 2.44 15.48
CA GLN A 190 11.32 2.65 16.70
C GLN A 190 10.58 3.42 17.80
N GLY A 191 9.35 3.87 17.55
CA GLY A 191 8.50 4.51 18.54
C GLY A 191 8.92 5.92 18.95
N LEU A 192 9.70 6.64 18.09
CA LEU A 192 10.03 8.03 18.36
C LEU A 192 8.81 8.93 18.19
N ALA A 193 8.68 9.95 19.04
CA ALA A 193 7.79 11.07 18.76
C ALA A 193 8.53 12.10 17.90
N VAL A 194 8.08 12.32 16.68
CA VAL A 194 8.72 13.26 15.73
C VAL A 194 7.85 14.50 15.58
N ILE A 195 8.42 15.69 15.79
CA ILE A 195 7.77 16.98 15.46
C ILE A 195 8.61 17.64 14.38
N VAL A 196 8.05 17.86 13.20
CA VAL A 196 8.77 18.35 12.04
C VAL A 196 8.09 19.54 11.39
N SER A 197 8.84 20.63 11.12
CA SER A 197 8.34 21.71 10.27
C SER A 197 8.61 21.40 8.80
N LEU A 198 7.60 21.55 7.96
CA LEU A 198 7.67 21.31 6.52
C LEU A 198 7.05 22.48 5.75
N HIS A 199 7.68 22.81 4.61
CA HIS A 199 7.16 23.82 3.68
C HIS A 199 6.38 23.19 2.52
N GLU A 200 6.77 22.00 2.10
CA GLU A 200 6.12 21.28 1.02
C GLU A 200 4.86 20.59 1.53
N LEU A 201 3.69 21.12 1.16
CA LEU A 201 2.39 20.64 1.62
C LEU A 201 2.09 19.20 1.19
N ASP A 202 2.47 18.85 -0.02
CA ASP A 202 2.32 17.50 -0.58
C ASP A 202 3.13 16.45 0.20
N MET A 203 4.32 16.81 0.65
CA MET A 203 5.16 15.95 1.47
C MET A 203 4.62 15.84 2.90
N ALA A 204 4.22 16.97 3.49
CA ALA A 204 3.61 16.98 4.81
C ALA A 204 2.34 16.12 4.86
N GLN A 205 1.50 16.20 3.83
CA GLN A 205 0.28 15.38 3.71
C GLN A 205 0.56 13.88 3.64
N LYS A 206 1.69 13.48 3.01
CA LYS A 206 2.04 12.07 2.83
C LYS A 206 2.63 11.40 4.07
N ILE A 207 3.29 12.17 4.95
CA ILE A 207 4.03 11.58 6.08
C ILE A 207 3.42 11.86 7.44
N ALA A 208 2.60 12.91 7.58
CA ALA A 208 2.09 13.33 8.87
C ALA A 208 0.96 12.41 9.36
N ASP A 209 1.08 11.95 10.60
CA ASP A 209 -0.01 11.27 11.33
C ASP A 209 -0.94 12.32 11.97
N ALA A 210 -0.40 13.50 12.29
CA ALA A 210 -1.13 14.65 12.79
C ALA A 210 -0.47 15.95 12.32
N VAL A 211 -1.22 17.03 12.29
CA VAL A 211 -0.77 18.33 11.76
C VAL A 211 -1.17 19.45 12.70
N VAL A 212 -0.28 20.44 12.83
CA VAL A 212 -0.56 21.72 13.50
C VAL A 212 -0.32 22.84 12.50
N CYS A 213 -1.34 23.67 12.29
CA CYS A 213 -1.25 24.86 11.45
C CYS A 213 -0.74 26.03 12.27
N VAL A 214 0.38 26.63 11.85
CA VAL A 214 1.00 27.78 12.51
C VAL A 214 0.69 29.02 11.68
N PHE A 215 -0.23 29.84 12.16
CA PHE A 215 -0.63 31.11 11.56
C PHE A 215 0.25 32.26 12.10
N PRO A 216 0.32 33.41 11.42
CA PRO A 216 0.81 34.62 12.04
C PRO A 216 -0.02 34.92 13.31
N HIS A 217 0.59 34.94 14.48
CA HIS A 217 0.01 35.24 15.80
C HIS A 217 -0.89 34.15 16.43
N SER A 218 -1.10 33.00 15.82
CA SER A 218 -1.86 31.91 16.41
C SER A 218 -1.38 30.53 15.96
N VAL A 219 -1.74 29.50 16.72
CA VAL A 219 -1.42 28.11 16.38
C VAL A 219 -2.71 27.30 16.57
N SER A 220 -3.04 26.45 15.60
CA SER A 220 -4.21 25.56 15.69
C SER A 220 -4.03 24.51 16.78
N GLY A 221 -5.12 23.84 17.18
CA GLY A 221 -5.02 22.54 17.82
C GLY A 221 -4.39 21.49 16.91
N VAL A 222 -4.21 20.29 17.44
CA VAL A 222 -3.74 19.14 16.64
C VAL A 222 -4.90 18.66 15.77
N LEU A 223 -4.68 18.66 14.46
CA LEU A 223 -5.65 18.28 13.43
C LEU A 223 -5.24 16.95 12.79
N THR A 224 -6.21 16.23 12.25
CA THR A 224 -5.90 15.15 11.32
C THR A 224 -5.37 15.71 10.00
N PRO A 225 -4.56 14.96 9.22
CA PRO A 225 -4.13 15.42 7.90
C PRO A 225 -5.29 15.85 7.01
N LYS A 226 -6.41 15.12 7.05
CA LYS A 226 -7.61 15.45 6.26
C LYS A 226 -8.19 16.82 6.60
N GLU A 227 -8.25 17.17 7.88
CA GLU A 227 -8.72 18.49 8.33
C GLU A 227 -7.73 19.59 7.98
N ALA A 228 -6.43 19.37 8.28
CA ALA A 228 -5.40 20.38 8.08
C ALA A 228 -5.22 20.78 6.60
N PHE A 229 -5.33 19.79 5.69
CA PHE A 229 -5.18 20.01 4.24
C PHE A 229 -6.52 20.26 3.52
N ALA A 230 -7.62 20.46 4.24
CA ALA A 230 -8.87 20.91 3.66
C ALA A 230 -8.68 22.28 2.96
N PRO A 231 -9.31 22.52 1.79
CA PRO A 231 -9.13 23.75 1.01
C PRO A 231 -9.30 25.02 1.83
N GLU A 232 -10.33 25.08 2.68
CA GLU A 232 -10.61 26.21 3.56
C GLU A 232 -9.46 26.49 4.55
N ASN A 233 -8.87 25.45 5.12
CA ASN A 233 -7.76 25.59 6.08
C ASN A 233 -6.46 26.02 5.38
N ILE A 234 -6.15 25.48 4.21
CA ILE A 234 -4.98 25.89 3.42
C ILE A 234 -5.13 27.33 2.94
N ARG A 235 -6.33 27.71 2.46
CA ARG A 235 -6.60 29.10 2.06
C ARG A 235 -6.45 30.05 3.23
N ALA A 236 -7.01 29.72 4.38
CA ALA A 236 -6.87 30.51 5.61
C ALA A 236 -5.40 30.61 6.06
N LEU A 237 -4.66 29.48 6.05
CA LEU A 237 -3.28 29.38 6.51
C LEU A 237 -2.32 30.25 5.69
N TYR A 238 -2.50 30.31 4.37
CA TYR A 238 -1.65 31.06 3.43
C TYR A 238 -2.29 32.35 2.91
N SER A 239 -3.48 32.72 3.42
CA SER A 239 -4.24 33.91 3.01
C SER A 239 -4.50 33.95 1.50
N LEU A 240 -4.86 32.77 0.92
CA LEU A 240 -5.13 32.63 -0.51
C LEU A 240 -6.59 32.94 -0.83
N THR A 241 -6.83 33.62 -1.99
CA THR A 241 -8.18 33.68 -2.55
C THR A 241 -8.56 32.31 -3.14
N LYS A 242 -9.85 32.11 -3.43
CA LYS A 242 -10.31 30.87 -4.06
C LYS A 242 -9.64 30.65 -5.41
N GLU A 243 -9.53 31.68 -6.23
CA GLU A 243 -8.90 31.66 -7.54
C GLU A 243 -7.40 31.32 -7.46
N GLN A 244 -6.70 31.86 -6.47
CA GLN A 244 -5.28 31.56 -6.23
C GLN A 244 -5.08 30.10 -5.79
N TYR A 245 -5.98 29.59 -4.94
CA TYR A 245 -5.94 28.18 -4.52
C TYR A 245 -6.19 27.26 -5.72
N GLU A 246 -7.26 27.52 -6.48
CA GLU A 246 -7.63 26.72 -7.65
C GLU A 246 -6.57 26.73 -8.76
N ALA A 247 -5.85 27.83 -8.93
CA ALA A 247 -4.75 27.92 -9.90
C ALA A 247 -3.57 26.99 -9.56
N VAL A 248 -3.34 26.68 -8.29
CA VAL A 248 -2.20 25.86 -7.83
C VAL A 248 -2.62 24.41 -7.56
N PHE A 249 -3.76 24.22 -6.89
CA PHE A 249 -4.22 22.92 -6.39
C PHE A 249 -5.36 22.32 -7.23
N GLY A 250 -5.84 23.03 -8.25
CA GLY A 250 -7.02 22.68 -9.00
C GLY A 250 -8.32 23.13 -8.32
N PRO A 251 -9.47 23.01 -9.01
CA PRO A 251 -10.76 23.42 -8.44
C PRO A 251 -11.06 22.67 -7.14
N GLU A 252 -11.65 23.40 -6.19
CA GLU A 252 -12.12 22.80 -4.94
C GLU A 252 -13.12 21.68 -5.28
N LYS A 253 -12.87 20.47 -4.75
CA LYS A 253 -13.80 19.36 -4.95
C LYS A 253 -15.14 19.74 -4.33
N PRO A 254 -16.25 19.65 -5.07
CA PRO A 254 -17.55 19.94 -4.49
C PRO A 254 -17.79 19.02 -3.29
N ALA A 255 -18.38 19.58 -2.24
CA ALA A 255 -18.83 18.81 -1.09
C ALA A 255 -20.07 17.99 -1.50
N GLY A 256 -19.85 16.93 -2.26
CA GLY A 256 -20.88 16.01 -2.73
C GLY A 256 -21.13 14.86 -1.77
N PRO A 257 -22.13 14.03 -2.08
CA PRO A 257 -22.42 12.84 -1.29
C PRO A 257 -21.19 11.94 -1.23
N LYS A 258 -20.86 11.49 -0.02
CA LYS A 258 -19.77 10.54 0.22
C LYS A 258 -20.31 9.13 0.09
N PHE A 259 -19.58 8.26 -0.61
CA PHE A 259 -19.94 6.85 -0.64
C PHE A 259 -19.53 6.18 0.66
N GLU A 260 -20.54 5.88 1.49
CA GLU A 260 -20.39 5.25 2.81
C GLU A 260 -21.03 3.86 2.80
N HIS A 261 -20.29 2.90 2.27
CA HIS A 261 -20.63 1.48 2.33
C HIS A 261 -19.49 0.71 2.97
N TYR A 262 -19.83 -0.16 3.92
CA TYR A 262 -18.83 -0.85 4.74
C TYR A 262 -19.04 -2.36 4.70
N VAL A 263 -17.94 -3.11 4.68
CA VAL A 263 -17.93 -4.56 4.83
C VAL A 263 -17.14 -4.95 6.07
N ARG A 264 -17.58 -6.02 6.73
CA ARG A 264 -16.87 -6.55 7.89
C ARG A 264 -15.81 -7.56 7.45
N SER A 265 -14.54 -7.30 7.83
CA SER A 265 -13.43 -8.23 7.65
C SER A 265 -12.85 -8.58 9.03
N GLY A 266 -13.20 -9.75 9.57
CA GLY A 266 -12.89 -10.14 10.94
C GLY A 266 -13.52 -9.19 11.97
N GLN A 267 -12.67 -8.50 12.77
CA GLN A 267 -13.12 -7.51 13.75
C GLN A 267 -13.12 -6.07 13.23
N LYS A 268 -12.66 -5.84 11.99
CA LYS A 268 -12.58 -4.51 11.38
C LYS A 268 -13.76 -4.26 10.47
N LEU A 269 -14.25 -3.02 10.48
CA LEU A 269 -15.21 -2.49 9.51
C LEU A 269 -14.40 -1.70 8.49
N LEU A 270 -14.42 -2.14 7.23
CA LEU A 270 -13.65 -1.54 6.14
C LEU A 270 -14.61 -0.82 5.18
N ARG A 271 -14.24 0.40 4.77
CA ARG A 271 -15.00 1.18 3.81
C ARG A 271 -14.77 0.66 2.40
N CYS A 272 -15.86 0.36 1.70
CA CYS A 272 -15.84 0.01 0.28
C CYS A 272 -15.57 1.23 -0.60
N GLY A 273 -15.02 0.98 -1.76
CA GLY A 273 -14.93 1.90 -2.87
C GLY A 273 -15.86 1.51 -4.03
N TYR A 274 -15.67 2.14 -5.17
CA TYR A 274 -16.38 1.80 -6.41
C TYR A 274 -15.39 1.66 -7.58
N THR A 275 -15.76 0.84 -8.57
CA THR A 275 -14.86 0.41 -9.64
C THR A 275 -14.65 1.49 -10.71
N THR A 276 -13.62 1.34 -11.56
CA THR A 276 -13.42 2.18 -12.74
C THR A 276 -14.61 2.14 -13.70
N GLY A 277 -15.30 0.98 -13.79
CA GLY A 277 -16.54 0.82 -14.54
C GLY A 277 -17.68 1.68 -14.00
N THR A 278 -17.82 1.75 -12.67
CA THR A 278 -18.81 2.61 -12.02
C THR A 278 -18.52 4.09 -12.27
N CYS A 279 -17.24 4.51 -12.18
CA CYS A 279 -16.85 5.88 -12.51
C CYS A 279 -17.18 6.23 -13.96
N ALA A 280 -16.87 5.34 -14.91
CA ALA A 280 -17.17 5.53 -16.32
C ALA A 280 -18.68 5.68 -16.60
N ALA A 281 -19.50 4.85 -15.94
CA ALA A 281 -20.96 4.90 -16.08
C ALA A 281 -21.57 6.17 -15.46
N LEU A 282 -21.11 6.59 -14.28
CA LEU A 282 -21.49 7.85 -13.64
C LEU A 282 -21.09 9.06 -14.53
N GLY A 283 -19.86 9.05 -15.04
CA GLY A 283 -19.38 10.09 -15.95
C GLY A 283 -20.23 10.18 -17.22
N ALA A 284 -20.54 9.03 -17.84
CA ALA A 284 -21.39 8.97 -19.03
C ALA A 284 -22.80 9.51 -18.76
N ALA A 285 -23.43 9.14 -17.65
CA ALA A 285 -24.72 9.67 -17.23
C ALA A 285 -24.68 11.20 -17.02
N GLY A 286 -23.65 11.70 -16.33
CA GLY A 286 -23.48 13.14 -16.08
C GLY A 286 -23.32 13.94 -17.36
N ALA A 287 -22.48 13.48 -18.29
CA ALA A 287 -22.27 14.12 -19.59
C ALA A 287 -23.55 14.09 -20.45
N ALA A 288 -24.25 12.95 -20.49
CA ALA A 288 -25.52 12.82 -21.21
C ALA A 288 -26.59 13.76 -20.64
N ARG A 289 -26.72 13.84 -19.30
CA ARG A 289 -27.66 14.76 -18.64
C ARG A 289 -27.38 16.21 -19.02
N LEU A 290 -26.11 16.65 -19.03
CA LEU A 290 -25.74 17.98 -19.46
C LEU A 290 -26.16 18.24 -20.90
N LEU A 291 -25.93 17.30 -21.83
CA LEU A 291 -26.31 17.45 -23.25
C LEU A 291 -27.81 17.50 -23.43
N LEU A 292 -28.57 16.69 -22.71
CA LEU A 292 -30.01 16.57 -22.88
C LEU A 292 -30.80 17.66 -22.16
N THR A 293 -30.27 18.20 -21.05
CA THR A 293 -30.98 19.20 -20.23
C THR A 293 -30.36 20.61 -20.31
N GLY A 294 -29.14 20.73 -20.78
CA GLY A 294 -28.36 21.99 -20.76
C GLY A 294 -27.77 22.35 -19.39
N HIS A 295 -27.96 21.52 -18.36
CA HIS A 295 -27.51 21.81 -17.01
C HIS A 295 -26.55 20.72 -16.51
N ALA A 296 -25.39 21.13 -15.96
CA ALA A 296 -24.45 20.22 -15.33
C ALA A 296 -25.06 19.69 -14.02
N PRO A 297 -25.06 18.37 -13.77
CA PRO A 297 -25.59 17.81 -12.54
C PRO A 297 -24.66 18.09 -11.35
N GLU A 298 -25.24 18.44 -10.19
CA GLU A 298 -24.49 18.55 -8.93
C GLU A 298 -24.07 17.18 -8.39
N SER A 299 -24.91 16.15 -8.61
CA SER A 299 -24.57 14.75 -8.33
C SER A 299 -25.11 13.82 -9.41
N VAL A 300 -24.49 12.67 -9.57
CA VAL A 300 -24.92 11.60 -10.46
C VAL A 300 -25.01 10.31 -9.65
N ALA A 301 -26.12 9.58 -9.78
CA ALA A 301 -26.37 8.34 -9.10
C ALA A 301 -26.62 7.20 -10.08
N LEU A 302 -26.09 6.00 -9.76
CA LEU A 302 -26.45 4.78 -10.47
C LEU A 302 -26.57 3.60 -9.50
N ARG A 303 -27.35 2.58 -9.88
CA ARG A 303 -27.40 1.31 -9.19
C ARG A 303 -26.40 0.35 -9.84
N THR A 304 -25.45 -0.13 -9.03
CA THR A 304 -24.43 -1.09 -9.47
C THR A 304 -25.02 -2.48 -9.66
N PRO A 305 -24.34 -3.40 -10.38
CA PRO A 305 -24.76 -4.81 -10.50
C PRO A 305 -24.97 -5.51 -9.15
N LYS A 306 -24.24 -5.08 -8.12
CA LYS A 306 -24.44 -5.57 -6.73
C LYS A 306 -25.72 -5.05 -6.06
N GLY A 307 -26.46 -4.18 -6.71
CA GLY A 307 -27.70 -3.57 -6.18
C GLY A 307 -27.49 -2.36 -5.28
N ILE A 308 -26.24 -1.95 -5.05
CA ILE A 308 -25.87 -0.79 -4.22
C ILE A 308 -25.95 0.46 -5.08
N VAL A 309 -26.59 1.51 -4.54
CA VAL A 309 -26.62 2.82 -5.20
C VAL A 309 -25.34 3.57 -4.85
N VAL A 310 -24.63 4.03 -5.89
CA VAL A 310 -23.47 4.92 -5.77
C VAL A 310 -23.90 6.28 -6.29
N GLU A 311 -23.80 7.30 -5.43
CA GLU A 311 -24.08 8.68 -5.78
C GLU A 311 -22.84 9.53 -5.51
N MET A 312 -22.39 10.30 -6.52
CA MET A 312 -21.16 11.07 -6.46
C MET A 312 -21.33 12.43 -7.14
N ALA A 313 -20.69 13.45 -6.58
CA ALA A 313 -20.50 14.70 -7.28
C ALA A 313 -19.38 14.56 -8.33
N PRO A 314 -19.60 15.00 -9.59
CA PRO A 314 -18.52 15.02 -10.57
C PRO A 314 -17.38 15.96 -10.14
N LEU A 315 -16.16 15.65 -10.50
CA LEU A 315 -15.03 16.60 -10.41
C LEU A 315 -15.32 17.83 -11.28
N TYR A 316 -15.84 17.58 -12.48
CA TYR A 316 -16.41 18.57 -13.38
C TYR A 316 -17.36 17.90 -14.38
N CYS A 317 -18.30 18.68 -14.90
CA CYS A 317 -19.16 18.32 -16.02
C CYS A 317 -19.32 19.55 -16.90
N ARG A 318 -18.85 19.48 -18.16
CA ARG A 318 -18.76 20.64 -19.03
C ARG A 318 -18.95 20.29 -20.50
N PRO A 319 -19.37 21.23 -21.36
CA PRO A 319 -19.36 21.05 -22.81
C PRO A 319 -17.93 20.80 -23.33
N ALA A 320 -17.79 19.91 -24.31
CA ALA A 320 -16.51 19.57 -24.93
C ALA A 320 -16.70 19.20 -26.40
N GLY A 321 -16.14 20.01 -27.31
CA GLY A 321 -16.32 19.81 -28.75
C GLY A 321 -17.78 19.80 -29.18
N ALA A 322 -18.21 18.74 -29.87
CA ALA A 322 -19.60 18.51 -30.28
C ALA A 322 -20.47 17.87 -29.20
N GLY A 323 -19.88 17.55 -28.03
CA GLY A 323 -20.54 16.83 -26.96
C GLY A 323 -20.31 17.45 -25.57
N ALA A 324 -20.28 16.61 -24.56
CA ALA A 324 -19.95 17.00 -23.19
C ALA A 324 -19.03 15.95 -22.55
N GLU A 325 -18.23 16.38 -21.58
CA GLU A 325 -17.41 15.50 -20.77
C GLU A 325 -17.74 15.65 -19.27
N CYS A 326 -17.68 14.54 -18.56
CA CYS A 326 -17.90 14.49 -17.13
C CYS A 326 -16.85 13.58 -16.49
N ALA A 327 -16.18 14.07 -15.44
CA ALA A 327 -15.12 13.37 -14.74
C ALA A 327 -15.58 12.95 -13.35
N ILE A 328 -15.35 11.69 -13.01
CA ILE A 328 -15.61 11.11 -11.69
C ILE A 328 -14.28 10.63 -11.09
N GLU A 329 -14.00 11.01 -9.85
CA GLU A 329 -12.83 10.54 -9.14
C GLU A 329 -13.01 9.07 -8.72
N LYS A 330 -11.99 8.26 -8.97
CA LYS A 330 -11.95 6.88 -8.50
C LYS A 330 -11.65 6.81 -7.01
N ASP A 331 -12.49 6.15 -6.24
CA ASP A 331 -12.29 5.90 -4.82
C ASP A 331 -12.26 4.38 -4.56
N GLY A 332 -11.12 3.88 -4.09
CA GLY A 332 -10.93 2.48 -3.74
C GLY A 332 -11.40 2.11 -2.33
N GLY A 333 -11.87 3.08 -1.53
CA GLY A 333 -12.18 2.83 -0.13
C GLY A 333 -10.92 2.58 0.70
N ASP A 334 -10.98 1.60 1.58
CA ASP A 334 -9.83 1.15 2.40
C ASP A 334 -8.99 0.08 1.68
N ASP A 335 -9.27 -0.20 0.40
CA ASP A 335 -8.45 -1.11 -0.40
C ASP A 335 -7.16 -0.43 -0.87
N VAL A 336 -6.07 -1.20 -0.97
CA VAL A 336 -4.78 -0.73 -1.48
C VAL A 336 -4.82 -0.69 -3.01
N ASP A 337 -5.65 0.20 -3.55
CA ASP A 337 -5.85 0.37 -4.99
C ASP A 337 -5.05 1.57 -5.50
N VAL A 338 -4.04 1.30 -6.33
CA VAL A 338 -3.18 2.33 -6.95
C VAL A 338 -3.92 3.27 -7.90
N THR A 339 -5.16 2.95 -8.27
CA THR A 339 -6.02 3.77 -9.13
C THR A 339 -6.85 4.79 -8.36
N THR A 340 -6.84 4.74 -7.02
CA THR A 340 -7.55 5.70 -6.17
C THR A 340 -7.08 7.14 -6.42
N GLY A 341 -8.03 8.06 -6.56
CA GLY A 341 -7.78 9.47 -6.86
C GLY A 341 -7.67 9.81 -8.34
N LEU A 342 -7.64 8.83 -9.24
CA LEU A 342 -7.57 9.10 -10.69
C LEU A 342 -8.92 9.61 -11.22
N PRO A 343 -8.92 10.68 -12.05
CA PRO A 343 -10.10 11.09 -12.79
C PRO A 343 -10.42 10.09 -13.91
N VAL A 344 -11.62 9.53 -13.89
CA VAL A 344 -12.20 8.74 -14.98
C VAL A 344 -13.18 9.65 -15.72
N ILE A 345 -12.90 9.92 -16.97
CA ILE A 345 -13.60 10.91 -17.79
C ILE A 345 -14.41 10.17 -18.85
N ALA A 346 -15.69 10.50 -18.96
CA ALA A 346 -16.54 10.07 -20.06
C ALA A 346 -16.91 11.28 -20.94
N ALA A 347 -16.47 11.26 -22.19
CA ALA A 347 -16.91 12.20 -23.21
C ALA A 347 -18.07 11.57 -24.00
N VAL A 348 -19.20 12.27 -24.10
CA VAL A 348 -20.44 11.78 -24.72
C VAL A 348 -20.86 12.73 -25.85
N GLU A 349 -21.24 12.16 -26.99
CA GLU A 349 -21.85 12.88 -28.12
C GLU A 349 -23.21 12.25 -28.44
N LEU A 350 -24.18 13.07 -28.84
CA LEU A 350 -25.51 12.62 -29.28
C LEU A 350 -25.44 12.08 -30.71
N LEU A 351 -26.11 10.96 -30.95
CA LEU A 351 -26.26 10.35 -32.28
C LEU A 351 -27.77 10.33 -32.67
N PRO A 352 -28.33 11.45 -33.16
CA PRO A 352 -29.79 11.59 -33.35
C PRO A 352 -30.38 10.64 -34.43
N ASN A 353 -29.54 10.13 -35.32
CA ASN A 353 -29.98 9.32 -36.46
C ASN A 353 -29.86 7.79 -36.24
N THR A 354 -29.53 7.36 -35.04
CA THR A 354 -29.41 5.95 -34.69
C THR A 354 -29.76 5.74 -33.21
N THR A 355 -30.16 4.55 -32.82
CA THR A 355 -30.37 4.16 -31.43
C THR A 355 -29.12 3.45 -30.81
N GLU A 356 -28.03 3.38 -31.57
CA GLU A 356 -26.83 2.68 -31.18
C GLU A 356 -26.07 3.43 -30.08
N ILE A 357 -25.53 2.68 -29.11
CA ILE A 357 -24.58 3.19 -28.10
C ILE A 357 -23.19 2.64 -28.44
N ARG A 358 -22.29 3.52 -28.88
CA ARG A 358 -20.90 3.20 -29.21
C ARG A 358 -19.99 3.56 -28.06
N ILE A 359 -19.22 2.59 -27.54
CA ILE A 359 -18.32 2.80 -26.41
C ILE A 359 -16.88 2.52 -26.86
N SER A 360 -16.01 3.51 -26.71
CA SER A 360 -14.59 3.46 -27.05
C SER A 360 -13.73 3.89 -25.89
N GLY A 361 -12.44 3.56 -25.95
CA GLY A 361 -11.42 4.02 -24.98
C GLY A 361 -10.36 4.88 -25.67
N SER A 362 -9.87 5.90 -24.95
CA SER A 362 -8.80 6.77 -25.41
C SER A 362 -7.65 6.84 -24.39
N LYS A 363 -7.03 7.99 -24.19
CA LYS A 363 -5.86 8.19 -23.35
C LYS A 363 -6.04 7.60 -21.94
N GLY A 364 -5.05 6.79 -21.48
CA GLY A 364 -5.05 6.15 -20.16
C GLY A 364 -5.94 4.93 -20.03
N VAL A 365 -6.77 4.60 -21.05
CA VAL A 365 -7.46 3.30 -21.15
C VAL A 365 -6.60 2.38 -22.00
N GLY A 366 -6.29 1.19 -21.46
CA GLY A 366 -5.44 0.23 -22.13
C GLY A 366 -6.11 -0.45 -23.34
N ARG A 367 -5.28 -1.07 -24.19
CA ARG A 367 -5.74 -1.91 -25.29
C ARG A 367 -5.37 -3.36 -25.03
N VAL A 368 -6.25 -4.25 -25.43
CA VAL A 368 -6.03 -5.69 -25.35
C VAL A 368 -5.01 -6.13 -26.39
N THR A 369 -3.91 -6.76 -25.95
CA THR A 369 -2.84 -7.25 -26.83
C THR A 369 -2.74 -8.78 -26.85
N LYS A 370 -3.39 -9.48 -25.90
CA LYS A 370 -3.39 -10.94 -25.81
C LYS A 370 -4.81 -11.49 -25.82
N ALA A 371 -4.98 -12.64 -26.46
CA ALA A 371 -6.26 -13.37 -26.40
C ALA A 371 -6.54 -13.92 -24.99
N GLY A 372 -7.83 -14.18 -24.69
CA GLY A 372 -8.28 -14.72 -23.38
C GLY A 372 -8.74 -13.66 -22.40
N LEU A 373 -8.73 -12.38 -22.79
CA LEU A 373 -9.36 -11.29 -22.06
C LEU A 373 -10.85 -11.16 -22.45
N ASP A 374 -11.58 -10.35 -21.69
CA ASP A 374 -13.01 -10.06 -21.91
C ASP A 374 -13.27 -9.44 -23.29
N GLN A 375 -12.37 -8.58 -23.77
CA GLN A 375 -12.48 -7.93 -25.07
C GLN A 375 -11.51 -8.54 -26.10
N PRO A 376 -11.85 -8.49 -27.40
CA PRO A 376 -10.97 -8.93 -28.47
C PRO A 376 -9.64 -8.17 -28.52
N VAL A 377 -8.62 -8.82 -29.10
CA VAL A 377 -7.31 -8.18 -29.35
C VAL A 377 -7.47 -6.95 -30.24
N GLY A 378 -6.86 -5.83 -29.81
CA GLY A 378 -6.95 -4.52 -30.49
C GLY A 378 -8.03 -3.59 -29.94
N GLU A 379 -9.01 -4.12 -29.21
CA GLU A 379 -10.07 -3.34 -28.59
C GLU A 379 -9.61 -2.64 -27.31
N ALA A 380 -10.35 -1.58 -26.92
CA ALA A 380 -10.15 -0.94 -25.64
C ALA A 380 -10.50 -1.89 -24.49
N ALA A 381 -9.66 -1.92 -23.45
CA ALA A 381 -9.85 -2.78 -22.27
C ALA A 381 -10.98 -2.25 -21.37
N ILE A 382 -12.20 -2.18 -21.93
CA ILE A 382 -13.44 -1.85 -21.22
C ILE A 382 -14.29 -3.11 -21.23
N ASN A 383 -14.36 -3.80 -20.08
CA ASN A 383 -15.01 -5.09 -19.95
C ASN A 383 -16.54 -5.01 -20.20
N HIS A 384 -17.19 -6.15 -20.44
CA HIS A 384 -18.62 -6.19 -20.80
C HIS A 384 -19.53 -5.60 -19.71
N VAL A 385 -19.29 -5.87 -18.42
CA VAL A 385 -20.10 -5.32 -17.32
C VAL A 385 -20.02 -3.78 -17.26
N PRO A 386 -18.84 -3.12 -17.25
CA PRO A 386 -18.75 -1.68 -17.46
C PRO A 386 -19.46 -1.15 -18.70
N ARG A 387 -19.31 -1.80 -19.85
CA ARG A 387 -20.04 -1.40 -21.08
C ARG A 387 -21.56 -1.46 -20.89
N GLN A 388 -22.05 -2.51 -20.24
CA GLN A 388 -23.47 -2.63 -19.89
C GLN A 388 -23.91 -1.53 -18.94
N MET A 389 -23.15 -1.26 -17.87
CA MET A 389 -23.45 -0.18 -16.91
C MET A 389 -23.50 1.21 -17.58
N ILE A 390 -22.57 1.50 -18.50
CA ILE A 390 -22.56 2.73 -19.29
C ILE A 390 -23.82 2.81 -20.15
N ALA A 391 -24.16 1.75 -20.87
CA ALA A 391 -25.33 1.71 -21.74
C ALA A 391 -26.64 1.90 -20.96
N GLU A 392 -26.82 1.20 -19.84
CA GLU A 392 -27.98 1.34 -18.97
C GLU A 392 -28.11 2.75 -18.37
N ALA A 393 -26.97 3.35 -17.99
CA ALA A 393 -26.96 4.71 -17.46
C ALA A 393 -27.41 5.73 -18.51
N LEU A 394 -26.90 5.61 -19.74
CA LEU A 394 -27.29 6.47 -20.86
C LEU A 394 -28.76 6.29 -21.26
N GLN A 395 -29.27 5.05 -21.28
CA GLN A 395 -30.67 4.76 -21.58
C GLN A 395 -31.60 5.44 -20.56
N ARG A 396 -31.29 5.40 -19.26
CA ARG A 396 -32.06 6.10 -18.22
C ARG A 396 -32.10 7.63 -18.43
N GLU A 397 -30.95 8.23 -18.78
CA GLU A 397 -30.91 9.66 -19.06
C GLU A 397 -31.72 10.01 -20.34
N ALA A 398 -31.63 9.16 -21.39
CA ALA A 398 -32.42 9.28 -22.59
C ALA A 398 -33.93 9.19 -22.33
N GLU A 399 -34.37 8.17 -21.56
CA GLU A 399 -35.76 8.00 -21.15
C GLU A 399 -36.27 9.22 -20.37
N SER A 400 -35.47 9.70 -19.40
CA SER A 400 -35.82 10.86 -18.58
C SER A 400 -35.99 12.15 -19.41
N ALA A 401 -35.24 12.29 -20.49
CA ALA A 401 -35.26 13.44 -21.38
C ALA A 401 -36.11 13.23 -22.67
N CYS A 402 -36.78 12.08 -22.80
CA CYS A 402 -37.54 11.69 -24.01
C CYS A 402 -36.67 11.71 -25.28
N TYR A 403 -35.38 11.40 -25.17
CA TYR A 403 -34.46 11.32 -26.29
C TYR A 403 -34.47 9.93 -26.91
N THR A 404 -34.67 9.84 -28.23
CA THR A 404 -34.78 8.57 -28.95
C THR A 404 -33.55 8.20 -29.78
N GLY A 405 -32.54 9.06 -29.81
CA GLY A 405 -31.27 8.80 -30.48
C GLY A 405 -30.29 7.96 -29.70
N GLY A 406 -29.14 7.65 -30.30
CA GLY A 406 -28.03 6.94 -29.66
C GLY A 406 -26.97 7.87 -29.11
N PHE A 407 -25.87 7.25 -28.65
CA PHE A 407 -24.74 7.96 -28.05
C PHE A 407 -23.41 7.41 -28.55
N ALA A 408 -22.42 8.29 -28.72
CA ALA A 408 -21.02 7.91 -28.81
C ALA A 408 -20.31 8.28 -27.48
N VAL A 409 -19.65 7.30 -26.86
CA VAL A 409 -18.98 7.47 -25.57
C VAL A 409 -17.51 7.13 -25.71
N THR A 410 -16.65 8.04 -25.27
CA THR A 410 -15.21 7.80 -25.19
C THR A 410 -14.76 7.92 -23.74
N ILE A 411 -14.18 6.84 -23.20
CA ILE A 411 -13.65 6.80 -21.82
C ILE A 411 -12.15 7.10 -21.85
N SER A 412 -11.71 7.97 -20.96
CA SER A 412 -10.29 8.24 -20.69
C SER A 412 -10.00 8.26 -19.19
N ILE A 413 -8.75 8.02 -18.81
CA ILE A 413 -8.30 8.02 -17.41
C ILE A 413 -7.03 8.86 -17.33
N GLU A 414 -7.14 10.02 -16.69
CA GLU A 414 -6.00 10.92 -16.55
C GLU A 414 -4.93 10.27 -15.64
N GLY A 415 -3.65 10.25 -16.11
CA GLY A 415 -2.57 9.54 -15.41
C GLY A 415 -2.59 8.01 -15.54
N GLY A 416 -3.59 7.44 -16.24
CA GLY A 416 -3.78 5.99 -16.35
C GLY A 416 -2.61 5.24 -17.00
N GLU A 417 -1.90 5.83 -17.96
CA GLU A 417 -0.74 5.25 -18.63
C GLU A 417 0.43 4.99 -17.65
N GLU A 418 0.70 5.96 -16.76
CA GLU A 418 1.79 5.83 -15.77
C GLU A 418 1.43 4.84 -14.66
N VAL A 419 0.19 4.91 -14.19
CA VAL A 419 -0.28 4.01 -13.13
C VAL A 419 -0.35 2.57 -13.63
N ALA A 420 -0.74 2.34 -14.88
CA ALA A 420 -0.80 1.00 -15.49
C ALA A 420 0.53 0.24 -15.39
N LYS A 421 1.67 0.92 -15.49
CA LYS A 421 3.02 0.32 -15.36
C LYS A 421 3.25 -0.35 -14.00
N ARG A 422 2.51 0.09 -12.96
CA ARG A 422 2.60 -0.44 -11.59
C ARG A 422 1.48 -1.44 -11.26
N THR A 423 0.62 -1.73 -12.24
CA THR A 423 -0.47 -2.71 -12.11
C THR A 423 -0.12 -4.03 -12.78
N PHE A 424 -1.00 -5.00 -12.64
CA PHE A 424 -0.85 -6.31 -13.30
C PHE A 424 -1.23 -6.27 -14.79
N ASN A 425 -1.78 -5.17 -15.29
CA ASN A 425 -2.28 -5.02 -16.67
C ASN A 425 -1.28 -5.44 -17.76
N PRO A 426 0.00 -5.00 -17.76
CA PRO A 426 0.96 -5.40 -18.79
C PRO A 426 1.20 -6.91 -18.82
N HIS A 427 1.18 -7.59 -17.66
CA HIS A 427 1.40 -9.02 -17.57
C HIS A 427 0.26 -9.82 -18.22
N ILE A 428 -0.98 -9.36 -18.06
CA ILE A 428 -2.16 -10.01 -18.63
C ILE A 428 -2.42 -9.63 -20.10
N GLY A 429 -1.67 -8.69 -20.66
CA GLY A 429 -1.82 -8.27 -22.06
C GLY A 429 -2.79 -7.11 -22.25
N VAL A 430 -2.77 -6.15 -21.33
CA VAL A 430 -3.38 -4.84 -21.49
C VAL A 430 -2.28 -3.79 -21.47
N GLU A 431 -2.08 -3.11 -22.58
CA GLU A 431 -0.99 -2.15 -22.77
C GLU A 431 -1.51 -0.73 -23.02
N GLY A 432 -0.67 0.27 -22.70
CA GLY A 432 -0.96 1.70 -22.95
C GLY A 432 -1.92 2.35 -21.96
N GLY A 433 -2.40 1.64 -20.93
CA GLY A 433 -3.31 2.21 -19.93
C GLY A 433 -3.92 1.18 -18.98
N LEU A 434 -4.92 1.63 -18.23
CA LEU A 434 -5.66 0.83 -17.27
C LEU A 434 -6.86 0.13 -17.91
N SER A 435 -7.28 -0.99 -17.31
CA SER A 435 -8.56 -1.61 -17.65
C SER A 435 -9.71 -0.89 -16.96
N VAL A 436 -10.81 -0.69 -17.69
CA VAL A 436 -12.09 -0.30 -17.11
C VAL A 436 -12.85 -1.58 -16.77
N LEU A 437 -12.83 -1.92 -15.48
CA LEU A 437 -13.33 -3.21 -14.97
C LEU A 437 -14.23 -3.04 -13.73
N GLY A 438 -14.86 -4.14 -13.34
CA GLY A 438 -15.68 -4.23 -12.12
C GLY A 438 -16.96 -5.00 -12.36
N THR A 439 -17.01 -6.26 -11.93
CA THR A 439 -18.17 -7.15 -12.09
C THR A 439 -19.34 -6.78 -11.18
N SER A 440 -19.01 -6.30 -9.96
CA SER A 440 -20.01 -5.89 -8.95
C SER A 440 -20.30 -4.38 -8.95
N GLY A 441 -19.43 -3.58 -9.57
CA GLY A 441 -19.44 -2.11 -9.49
C GLY A 441 -18.83 -1.53 -8.21
N ILE A 442 -18.58 -2.36 -7.20
CA ILE A 442 -18.06 -1.98 -5.87
C ILE A 442 -16.68 -2.61 -5.66
N VAL A 443 -15.77 -1.84 -5.04
CA VAL A 443 -14.49 -2.35 -4.55
C VAL A 443 -14.66 -2.72 -3.07
N GLU A 444 -14.52 -4.00 -2.77
CA GLU A 444 -14.51 -4.49 -1.39
C GLU A 444 -13.06 -4.70 -0.95
N PRO A 445 -12.59 -4.01 0.10
CA PRO A 445 -11.23 -4.18 0.58
C PRO A 445 -10.95 -5.63 0.99
N MET A 446 -9.78 -6.16 0.61
CA MET A 446 -9.36 -7.54 0.88
C MET A 446 -10.32 -8.60 0.28
N SER A 447 -10.95 -8.31 -0.85
CA SER A 447 -11.90 -9.20 -1.51
C SER A 447 -11.22 -10.50 -1.98
N GLN A 448 -11.69 -11.65 -1.46
CA GLN A 448 -11.28 -12.97 -1.95
C GLN A 448 -11.70 -13.17 -3.42
N GLN A 449 -12.85 -12.61 -3.80
CA GLN A 449 -13.38 -12.70 -5.16
C GLN A 449 -12.45 -12.03 -6.18
N ALA A 450 -11.86 -10.91 -5.86
CA ALA A 450 -10.91 -10.22 -6.75
C ALA A 450 -9.69 -11.09 -7.05
N ILE A 451 -9.20 -11.85 -6.05
CA ILE A 451 -8.09 -12.80 -6.25
C ILE A 451 -8.55 -13.97 -7.12
N LEU A 452 -9.74 -14.51 -6.89
CA LEU A 452 -10.30 -15.60 -7.70
C LEU A 452 -10.53 -15.17 -9.15
N ASP A 453 -11.04 -13.96 -9.39
CA ASP A 453 -11.24 -13.40 -10.74
C ASP A 453 -9.88 -13.26 -11.47
N THR A 454 -8.82 -12.89 -10.76
CA THR A 454 -7.45 -12.84 -11.32
C THR A 454 -6.94 -14.24 -11.69
N ILE A 455 -7.13 -15.22 -10.80
CA ILE A 455 -6.76 -16.62 -11.05
C ILE A 455 -7.54 -17.17 -12.25
N GLN A 456 -8.83 -16.88 -12.36
CA GLN A 456 -9.66 -17.30 -13.49
C GLN A 456 -9.14 -16.72 -14.81
N LEU A 457 -8.71 -15.47 -14.81
CA LEU A 457 -8.14 -14.83 -15.99
C LEU A 457 -6.82 -15.50 -16.41
N GLU A 458 -5.90 -15.74 -15.44
CA GLU A 458 -4.66 -16.47 -15.70
C GLU A 458 -4.95 -17.88 -16.23
N MET A 459 -5.96 -18.56 -15.67
CA MET A 459 -6.40 -19.89 -16.09
C MET A 459 -6.88 -19.89 -17.54
N ASN A 460 -7.70 -18.92 -17.93
CA ASN A 460 -8.19 -18.78 -19.30
C ASN A 460 -7.02 -18.58 -20.30
N GLN A 461 -6.05 -17.75 -19.94
CA GLN A 461 -4.85 -17.53 -20.76
C GLN A 461 -3.95 -18.78 -20.83
N ALA A 462 -3.81 -19.51 -19.71
CA ALA A 462 -3.09 -20.76 -19.66
C ALA A 462 -3.73 -21.80 -20.58
N ALA A 463 -5.07 -21.88 -20.59
CA ALA A 463 -5.83 -22.78 -21.44
C ALA A 463 -5.65 -22.50 -22.94
N LEU A 464 -5.46 -21.26 -23.35
CA LEU A 464 -5.18 -20.88 -24.74
C LEU A 464 -3.75 -21.23 -25.18
N ARG A 465 -2.81 -21.29 -24.24
CA ARG A 465 -1.39 -21.62 -24.51
C ARG A 465 -1.09 -23.09 -24.36
N ALA A 466 -1.98 -23.85 -23.71
CA ALA A 466 -1.78 -25.28 -23.46
C ALA A 466 -1.75 -26.07 -24.77
N GLY A 467 -0.75 -26.96 -24.90
CA GLY A 467 -0.62 -27.89 -26.01
C GLY A 467 -1.57 -29.09 -25.89
N SER A 468 -1.22 -30.21 -26.54
CA SER A 468 -1.90 -31.49 -26.38
C SER A 468 -0.84 -32.54 -25.96
N PRO A 469 -1.02 -33.24 -24.82
CA PRO A 469 -2.09 -33.08 -23.84
C PRO A 469 -2.06 -31.70 -23.13
N ARG A 470 -3.20 -31.27 -22.62
CA ARG A 470 -3.35 -29.97 -21.94
C ARG A 470 -2.75 -30.03 -20.54
N ARG A 471 -1.51 -29.58 -20.41
CA ARG A 471 -0.72 -29.59 -19.19
C ARG A 471 -0.81 -28.26 -18.45
N LEU A 472 -0.82 -28.29 -17.12
CA LEU A 472 -0.86 -27.11 -16.26
C LEU A 472 -0.02 -27.31 -15.01
N ILE A 473 0.70 -26.28 -14.61
CA ILE A 473 1.36 -26.21 -13.31
C ILE A 473 0.63 -25.20 -12.44
N LEU A 474 0.35 -25.58 -11.19
CA LEU A 474 -0.24 -24.72 -10.16
C LEU A 474 0.79 -24.44 -9.07
N ALA A 475 0.98 -23.14 -8.71
CA ALA A 475 1.92 -22.72 -7.68
C ALA A 475 1.25 -21.82 -6.63
N PRO A 476 1.18 -22.23 -5.34
CA PRO A 476 0.59 -21.45 -4.26
C PRO A 476 1.47 -20.26 -3.79
N GLY A 477 2.16 -19.58 -4.69
CA GLY A 477 2.98 -18.41 -4.40
C GLY A 477 4.32 -18.40 -5.13
N ASN A 478 5.13 -17.36 -4.87
CA ASN A 478 6.40 -17.14 -5.59
C ASN A 478 7.44 -18.24 -5.31
N TYR A 479 7.53 -18.74 -4.07
CA TYR A 479 8.45 -19.85 -3.75
C TYR A 479 8.25 -21.09 -4.62
N GLY A 480 7.00 -21.38 -5.01
CA GLY A 480 6.71 -22.48 -5.93
C GLY A 480 7.24 -22.22 -7.34
N LEU A 481 7.19 -20.96 -7.81
CA LEU A 481 7.75 -20.56 -9.10
C LEU A 481 9.28 -20.61 -9.09
N ASP A 482 9.91 -20.09 -8.03
CA ASP A 482 11.37 -20.09 -7.90
C ASP A 482 11.89 -21.54 -7.90
N TYR A 483 11.24 -22.42 -7.10
CA TYR A 483 11.56 -23.85 -7.07
C TYR A 483 11.40 -24.55 -8.42
N LEU A 484 10.35 -24.20 -9.18
CA LEU A 484 10.12 -24.72 -10.53
C LEU A 484 11.25 -24.30 -11.49
N HIS A 485 11.61 -23.01 -11.48
CA HIS A 485 12.67 -22.49 -12.35
C HIS A 485 14.03 -23.14 -12.07
N GLU A 486 14.34 -23.39 -10.80
CA GLU A 486 15.61 -23.99 -10.40
C GLU A 486 15.65 -25.50 -10.65
N ARG A 487 14.57 -26.21 -10.36
CA ARG A 487 14.55 -27.67 -10.32
C ARG A 487 14.03 -28.33 -11.58
N TYR A 488 13.15 -27.64 -12.30
CA TYR A 488 12.46 -28.15 -13.50
C TYR A 488 12.48 -27.13 -14.64
N PRO A 489 13.67 -26.62 -15.04
CA PRO A 489 13.78 -25.62 -16.11
C PRO A 489 13.25 -26.12 -17.45
N GLU A 490 13.20 -27.45 -17.65
CA GLU A 490 12.64 -28.10 -18.83
C GLU A 490 11.14 -27.87 -19.02
N PHE A 491 10.41 -27.52 -17.97
CA PHE A 491 8.95 -27.30 -18.03
C PHE A 491 8.56 -25.83 -18.31
N HIS A 492 9.51 -25.00 -18.76
CA HIS A 492 9.25 -23.59 -19.06
C HIS A 492 8.13 -23.33 -20.09
N ALA A 493 7.85 -24.31 -20.96
CA ALA A 493 6.78 -24.25 -21.96
C ALA A 493 5.39 -24.59 -21.37
N VAL A 494 5.32 -25.25 -20.21
CA VAL A 494 4.05 -25.59 -19.57
C VAL A 494 3.48 -24.35 -18.89
N PRO A 495 2.20 -24.01 -19.17
CA PRO A 495 1.57 -22.87 -18.50
C PRO A 495 1.55 -23.02 -16.98
N VAL A 496 1.86 -21.93 -16.27
CA VAL A 496 1.84 -21.87 -14.82
C VAL A 496 0.79 -20.86 -14.37
N VAL A 497 -0.04 -21.24 -13.39
CA VAL A 497 -1.03 -20.36 -12.74
C VAL A 497 -0.76 -20.27 -11.25
N LYS A 498 -0.79 -19.04 -10.71
CA LYS A 498 -0.65 -18.81 -9.28
C LYS A 498 -1.96 -19.01 -8.56
N THR A 499 -2.01 -19.95 -7.61
CA THR A 499 -3.26 -20.25 -6.88
C THR A 499 -3.48 -19.39 -5.63
N SER A 500 -2.48 -18.63 -5.19
CA SER A 500 -2.47 -17.98 -3.88
C SER A 500 -2.76 -19.00 -2.76
N ASN A 501 -3.88 -18.86 -2.04
CA ASN A 501 -4.34 -19.79 -1.03
C ASN A 501 -5.55 -20.63 -1.51
N PHE A 502 -6.06 -20.38 -2.71
CA PHE A 502 -7.32 -20.95 -3.24
C PHE A 502 -7.07 -22.19 -4.10
N ILE A 503 -6.42 -23.22 -3.52
CA ILE A 503 -6.08 -24.45 -4.25
C ILE A 503 -7.33 -25.14 -4.78
N GLY A 504 -8.39 -25.27 -3.96
CA GLY A 504 -9.62 -25.93 -4.36
C GLY A 504 -10.32 -25.23 -5.53
N ASP A 505 -10.54 -23.92 -5.40
CA ASP A 505 -11.20 -23.12 -6.45
C ASP A 505 -10.39 -23.17 -7.76
N THR A 506 -9.05 -23.15 -7.65
CA THR A 506 -8.17 -23.22 -8.83
C THR A 506 -8.22 -24.58 -9.52
N LEU A 507 -8.36 -25.68 -8.75
CA LEU A 507 -8.58 -27.02 -9.33
C LEU A 507 -9.92 -27.11 -10.06
N ASP A 508 -10.98 -26.50 -9.52
CA ASP A 508 -12.28 -26.43 -10.18
C ASP A 508 -12.21 -25.62 -11.49
N MET A 509 -11.47 -24.49 -11.48
CA MET A 509 -11.21 -23.69 -12.69
C MET A 509 -10.42 -24.50 -13.74
N ALA A 510 -9.43 -25.31 -13.31
CA ALA A 510 -8.67 -26.16 -14.21
C ALA A 510 -9.56 -27.25 -14.87
N ALA A 511 -10.50 -27.82 -14.11
CA ALA A 511 -11.51 -28.76 -14.63
C ALA A 511 -12.42 -28.08 -15.68
N ALA A 512 -12.94 -26.88 -15.35
CA ALA A 512 -13.77 -26.11 -16.26
C ALA A 512 -13.03 -25.72 -17.54
N ALA A 513 -11.73 -25.42 -17.44
CA ALA A 513 -10.84 -25.11 -18.55
C ALA A 513 -10.37 -26.37 -19.34
N ARG A 514 -10.80 -27.57 -18.94
CA ARG A 514 -10.50 -28.86 -19.56
C ARG A 514 -9.01 -29.18 -19.67
N PHE A 515 -8.26 -28.91 -18.60
CA PHE A 515 -6.89 -29.44 -18.49
C PHE A 515 -6.94 -30.95 -18.26
N GLU A 516 -5.94 -31.68 -18.75
CA GLU A 516 -5.85 -33.15 -18.68
C GLU A 516 -4.83 -33.59 -17.62
N GLU A 517 -3.78 -32.80 -17.43
CA GLU A 517 -2.68 -33.08 -16.51
C GLU A 517 -2.33 -31.83 -15.70
N VAL A 518 -2.38 -31.95 -14.37
CA VAL A 518 -2.15 -30.83 -13.45
C VAL A 518 -1.09 -31.20 -12.43
N LEU A 519 -0.06 -30.36 -12.28
CA LEU A 519 1.00 -30.53 -11.30
C LEU A 519 0.93 -29.37 -10.29
N LEU A 520 0.67 -29.67 -9.01
CA LEU A 520 0.67 -28.71 -7.93
C LEU A 520 2.07 -28.67 -7.27
N VAL A 521 2.79 -27.55 -7.33
CA VAL A 521 4.13 -27.41 -6.77
C VAL A 521 4.13 -26.37 -5.67
N GLY A 522 4.43 -26.76 -4.43
CA GLY A 522 4.34 -25.81 -3.34
C GLY A 522 5.13 -26.17 -2.09
N HIS A 523 5.36 -25.11 -1.29
CA HIS A 523 6.04 -25.24 -0.01
C HIS A 523 5.20 -26.07 0.97
N VAL A 524 5.87 -26.90 1.77
CA VAL A 524 5.25 -27.82 2.75
C VAL A 524 4.31 -27.08 3.71
N GLY A 525 4.63 -25.86 4.12
CA GLY A 525 3.79 -25.03 4.99
C GLY A 525 2.38 -24.75 4.46
N LYS A 526 2.17 -24.84 3.14
CA LYS A 526 0.84 -24.75 2.52
C LYS A 526 0.28 -26.13 2.17
N LEU A 527 1.08 -26.99 1.53
CA LEU A 527 0.58 -28.26 0.99
C LEU A 527 0.32 -29.32 2.05
N VAL A 528 0.95 -29.25 3.25
CA VAL A 528 0.59 -30.12 4.37
C VAL A 528 -0.89 -29.97 4.74
N LYS A 529 -1.49 -28.78 4.58
CA LYS A 529 -2.92 -28.56 4.86
C LYS A 529 -3.83 -29.32 3.92
N VAL A 530 -3.39 -29.56 2.69
CA VAL A 530 -4.13 -30.37 1.73
C VAL A 530 -4.25 -31.82 2.18
N ALA A 531 -3.27 -32.35 2.95
CA ALA A 531 -3.37 -33.67 3.56
C ALA A 531 -4.57 -33.81 4.53
N GLY A 532 -5.03 -32.69 5.10
CA GLY A 532 -6.25 -32.61 5.92
C GLY A 532 -7.51 -32.22 5.13
N GLY A 533 -7.44 -32.13 3.80
CA GLY A 533 -8.56 -31.70 2.95
C GLY A 533 -8.80 -30.19 2.96
N ILE A 534 -7.88 -29.40 3.52
CA ILE A 534 -7.99 -27.94 3.59
C ILE A 534 -7.54 -27.35 2.25
N MET A 535 -8.51 -26.97 1.43
CA MET A 535 -8.30 -26.50 0.05
C MET A 535 -8.10 -24.98 -0.05
N ASN A 536 -8.48 -24.21 0.99
CA ASN A 536 -8.06 -22.83 1.17
C ASN A 536 -6.98 -22.80 2.26
N THR A 537 -5.73 -22.61 1.86
CA THR A 537 -4.55 -22.73 2.75
C THR A 537 -4.27 -21.48 3.58
N HIS A 538 -5.14 -20.45 3.53
CA HIS A 538 -4.99 -19.27 4.37
C HIS A 538 -5.14 -19.63 5.86
N SER A 539 -4.27 -19.08 6.72
CA SER A 539 -4.26 -19.39 8.16
C SER A 539 -5.55 -18.99 8.89
N HIS A 540 -6.28 -17.99 8.38
CA HIS A 540 -7.60 -17.62 8.90
C HIS A 540 -8.67 -18.68 8.63
N THR A 541 -8.52 -19.52 7.60
CA THR A 541 -9.46 -20.61 7.30
C THR A 541 -9.19 -21.79 8.22
N ALA A 542 -7.95 -22.24 8.24
CA ALA A 542 -7.47 -23.27 9.16
C ALA A 542 -5.94 -23.26 9.18
N ASP A 543 -5.32 -23.48 10.33
CA ASP A 543 -3.88 -23.72 10.38
C ASP A 543 -3.58 -25.22 10.29
N CYS A 544 -3.85 -25.99 11.31
CA CYS A 544 -3.76 -27.45 11.39
C CYS A 544 -2.42 -28.08 10.91
N ARG A 545 -1.35 -27.30 10.77
CA ARG A 545 -0.06 -27.81 10.25
C ARG A 545 0.59 -28.77 11.22
N THR A 546 0.71 -28.38 12.48
CA THR A 546 1.31 -29.17 13.56
C THR A 546 0.47 -30.39 13.89
N GLU A 547 -0.85 -30.26 13.87
CA GLU A 547 -1.81 -31.34 14.09
C GLU A 547 -1.69 -32.42 13.00
N LEU A 548 -1.53 -32.02 11.74
CA LEU A 548 -1.37 -32.96 10.63
C LEU A 548 -0.02 -33.69 10.74
N PHE A 549 1.07 -32.98 11.01
CA PHE A 549 2.37 -33.63 11.28
C PHE A 549 2.28 -34.60 12.46
N CYS A 550 1.67 -34.18 13.58
CA CYS A 550 1.48 -35.00 14.76
C CYS A 550 0.65 -36.26 14.46
N THR A 551 -0.48 -36.12 13.75
CA THR A 551 -1.35 -37.23 13.37
C THR A 551 -0.61 -38.27 12.53
N HIS A 552 0.09 -37.81 11.47
CA HIS A 552 0.83 -38.71 10.59
C HIS A 552 2.05 -39.31 11.27
N ALA A 553 2.70 -38.59 12.19
CA ALA A 553 3.77 -39.12 13.01
C ALA A 553 3.27 -40.25 13.97
N ALA A 554 2.12 -40.04 14.63
CA ALA A 554 1.51 -41.03 15.48
C ALA A 554 1.14 -42.32 14.71
N LEU A 555 0.59 -42.17 13.47
CA LEU A 555 0.32 -43.31 12.58
C LEU A 555 1.59 -44.07 12.17
N CYS A 556 2.74 -43.39 12.15
CA CYS A 556 4.06 -43.96 11.86
C CYS A 556 4.80 -44.44 13.12
N GLY A 557 4.14 -44.50 14.29
CA GLY A 557 4.70 -45.01 15.51
C GLY A 557 5.51 -44.01 16.33
N ALA A 558 5.31 -42.72 16.16
CA ALA A 558 5.95 -41.69 17.01
C ALA A 558 5.56 -41.84 18.47
N SER A 559 6.54 -41.60 19.37
CA SER A 559 6.28 -41.59 20.80
C SER A 559 5.41 -40.37 21.20
N ARG A 560 4.81 -40.45 22.39
CA ARG A 560 3.99 -39.35 22.93
C ARG A 560 4.80 -38.06 23.08
N GLU A 561 6.07 -38.15 23.41
CA GLU A 561 6.98 -37.01 23.56
C GLU A 561 7.22 -36.34 22.21
N VAL A 562 7.45 -37.10 21.15
CA VAL A 562 7.58 -36.59 19.76
C VAL A 562 6.29 -35.93 19.30
N CYS A 563 5.14 -36.56 19.53
CA CYS A 563 3.84 -35.97 19.20
C CYS A 563 3.61 -34.65 19.95
N ALA A 564 3.93 -34.59 21.25
CA ALA A 564 3.81 -33.37 22.04
C ALA A 564 4.76 -32.26 21.55
N ALA A 565 5.99 -32.63 21.15
CA ALA A 565 6.95 -31.68 20.59
C ALA A 565 6.45 -31.11 19.24
N LEU A 566 5.92 -31.97 18.36
CA LEU A 566 5.31 -31.54 17.06
C LEU A 566 4.16 -30.57 17.26
N MET A 567 3.27 -30.82 18.22
CA MET A 567 2.14 -29.93 18.52
C MET A 567 2.58 -28.54 19.01
N ASN A 568 3.76 -28.43 19.63
CA ASN A 568 4.32 -27.17 20.10
C ASN A 568 5.33 -26.53 19.14
N ALA A 569 5.55 -27.12 17.96
CA ALA A 569 6.48 -26.59 16.97
C ALA A 569 5.94 -25.29 16.36
N ALA A 570 6.80 -24.28 16.23
CA ALA A 570 6.41 -22.98 15.69
C ALA A 570 6.27 -22.97 14.15
N THR A 571 7.00 -23.84 13.47
CA THR A 571 7.07 -23.90 12.00
C THR A 571 7.05 -25.33 11.48
N THR A 572 6.74 -25.49 10.18
CA THR A 572 6.82 -26.79 9.50
C THR A 572 8.26 -27.31 9.41
N ASP A 573 9.24 -26.42 9.30
CA ASP A 573 10.64 -26.82 9.26
C ASP A 573 11.10 -27.36 10.63
N ALA A 574 10.65 -26.75 11.74
CA ALA A 574 10.86 -27.31 13.08
C ALA A 574 10.20 -28.70 13.25
N CYS A 575 9.01 -28.92 12.63
CA CYS A 575 8.40 -30.25 12.61
C CYS A 575 9.30 -31.26 11.87
N LEU A 576 9.88 -30.87 10.73
CA LEU A 576 10.79 -31.73 9.95
C LEU A 576 12.07 -32.08 10.75
N GLU A 577 12.65 -31.13 11.48
CA GLU A 577 13.82 -31.35 12.33
C GLU A 577 13.52 -32.32 13.49
N LEU A 578 12.34 -32.20 14.11
CA LEU A 578 11.88 -33.12 15.14
C LEU A 578 11.69 -34.54 14.60
N LEU A 579 11.14 -34.67 13.41
CA LEU A 579 10.96 -35.95 12.74
C LEU A 579 12.28 -36.56 12.29
N ASP A 580 13.26 -35.77 11.85
CA ASP A 580 14.63 -36.23 11.57
C ASP A 580 15.30 -36.79 12.82
N SER A 581 15.19 -36.06 13.91
CA SER A 581 15.74 -36.49 15.20
C SER A 581 15.12 -37.81 15.73
N ALA A 582 13.86 -38.05 15.38
CA ALA A 582 13.14 -39.26 15.74
C ALA A 582 13.30 -40.40 14.71
N GLY A 583 13.98 -40.18 13.55
CA GLY A 583 14.10 -41.13 12.46
C GLY A 583 12.79 -41.42 11.70
N LEU A 584 11.81 -40.52 11.81
CA LEU A 584 10.45 -40.73 11.31
C LEU A 584 10.11 -39.84 10.07
N ARG A 585 11.05 -39.01 9.60
CA ARG A 585 10.78 -38.08 8.51
C ARG A 585 10.26 -38.75 7.24
N ALA A 586 10.96 -39.78 6.75
CA ALA A 586 10.58 -40.47 5.52
C ALA A 586 9.18 -41.12 5.60
N PRO A 587 8.86 -41.96 6.58
CA PRO A 587 7.52 -42.57 6.65
C PRO A 587 6.41 -41.55 6.88
N VAL A 588 6.65 -40.46 7.62
CA VAL A 588 5.65 -39.40 7.84
C VAL A 588 5.38 -38.62 6.57
N LEU A 589 6.43 -38.24 5.83
CA LEU A 589 6.26 -37.54 4.54
C LEU A 589 5.54 -38.42 3.53
N GLU A 590 5.84 -39.72 3.45
CA GLU A 590 5.11 -40.66 2.58
C GLU A 590 3.63 -40.76 2.97
N SER A 591 3.33 -40.83 4.27
CA SER A 591 1.96 -40.84 4.78
C SER A 591 1.21 -39.55 4.44
N LEU A 592 1.87 -38.37 4.59
CA LEU A 592 1.32 -37.07 4.20
C LEU A 592 1.07 -36.98 2.70
N LEU A 593 2.02 -37.41 1.86
CA LEU A 593 1.89 -37.39 0.40
C LEU A 593 0.73 -38.24 -0.09
N ARG A 594 0.52 -39.43 0.51
CA ARG A 594 -0.67 -40.26 0.23
C ARG A 594 -1.97 -39.55 0.57
N ALA A 595 -2.02 -38.85 1.71
CA ALA A 595 -3.20 -38.07 2.10
C ALA A 595 -3.43 -36.86 1.16
N VAL A 596 -2.37 -36.17 0.76
CA VAL A 596 -2.43 -35.09 -0.25
C VAL A 596 -3.03 -35.62 -1.55
N GLN A 597 -2.50 -36.74 -2.09
CA GLN A 597 -3.01 -37.37 -3.32
C GLN A 597 -4.50 -37.70 -3.21
N LEU A 598 -4.91 -38.32 -2.10
CA LEU A 598 -6.31 -38.67 -1.87
C LEU A 598 -7.23 -37.45 -1.96
N HIS A 599 -6.86 -36.33 -1.36
CA HIS A 599 -7.69 -35.14 -1.36
C HIS A 599 -7.66 -34.39 -2.70
N LEU A 600 -6.54 -34.43 -3.43
CA LEU A 600 -6.46 -33.89 -4.79
C LEU A 600 -7.36 -34.71 -5.74
N ASP A 601 -7.29 -36.03 -5.70
CA ASP A 601 -8.13 -36.93 -6.53
C ASP A 601 -9.62 -36.72 -6.24
N ARG A 602 -9.98 -36.59 -4.96
CA ARG A 602 -11.37 -36.30 -4.57
C ARG A 602 -11.84 -34.96 -5.13
N ARG A 603 -10.99 -33.94 -5.17
CA ARG A 603 -11.38 -32.64 -5.70
C ARG A 603 -11.42 -32.63 -7.22
N ALA A 604 -10.46 -33.28 -7.87
CA ALA A 604 -10.44 -33.44 -9.33
C ALA A 604 -11.61 -34.28 -9.87
N CYS A 605 -12.14 -35.17 -9.05
CA CYS A 605 -13.31 -36.01 -9.36
C CYS A 605 -13.21 -36.71 -10.75
N GLY A 606 -12.01 -37.10 -11.16
CA GLY A 606 -11.73 -37.73 -12.45
C GLY A 606 -11.68 -36.79 -13.67
N ALA A 607 -11.79 -35.47 -13.48
CA ALA A 607 -11.72 -34.51 -14.58
C ALA A 607 -10.34 -34.44 -15.23
N PHE A 608 -9.27 -34.68 -14.46
CA PHE A 608 -7.86 -34.65 -14.89
C PHE A 608 -6.99 -35.48 -13.95
N ARG A 609 -5.77 -35.82 -14.41
CA ARG A 609 -4.74 -36.38 -13.55
C ARG A 609 -4.08 -35.27 -12.76
N VAL A 610 -4.00 -35.36 -11.44
CA VAL A 610 -3.37 -34.35 -10.58
C VAL A 610 -2.39 -34.97 -9.63
N GLY A 611 -1.24 -34.33 -9.45
CA GLY A 611 -0.25 -34.71 -8.46
C GLY A 611 0.39 -33.49 -7.80
N ALA A 612 1.08 -33.70 -6.68
CA ALA A 612 1.72 -32.62 -5.93
C ALA A 612 3.20 -32.89 -5.67
N VAL A 613 4.02 -31.83 -5.75
CA VAL A 613 5.43 -31.81 -5.36
C VAL A 613 5.56 -30.90 -4.15
N LEU A 614 6.13 -31.44 -3.07
CA LEU A 614 6.35 -30.74 -1.80
C LEU A 614 7.84 -30.40 -1.67
N PHE A 615 8.12 -29.18 -1.21
CA PHE A 615 9.48 -28.73 -0.88
C PHE A 615 9.48 -27.82 0.36
N SER A 616 10.66 -27.64 0.93
CA SER A 616 10.95 -26.60 1.92
C SER A 616 12.13 -25.76 1.43
N ASN A 617 12.14 -24.49 1.78
CA ASN A 617 13.27 -23.61 1.46
C ASN A 617 14.54 -24.00 2.24
N GLN A 618 14.38 -24.56 3.44
CA GLN A 618 15.48 -24.97 4.31
C GLN A 618 15.95 -26.40 4.02
N HIS A 619 15.02 -27.32 3.74
CA HIS A 619 15.30 -28.75 3.60
C HIS A 619 15.28 -29.23 2.13
N GLY A 620 15.02 -28.35 1.15
CA GLY A 620 14.96 -28.70 -0.24
C GLY A 620 13.77 -29.60 -0.61
N PRO A 621 13.92 -30.53 -1.58
CA PRO A 621 12.84 -31.43 -2.01
C PRO A 621 12.40 -32.34 -0.84
N LEU A 622 11.10 -32.45 -0.62
CA LEU A 622 10.52 -33.30 0.44
C LEU A 622 9.82 -34.54 -0.11
N GLY A 623 9.45 -34.51 -1.39
CA GLY A 623 8.82 -35.62 -2.09
C GLY A 623 7.75 -35.20 -3.06
N ALA A 624 7.25 -36.18 -3.78
CA ALA A 624 6.15 -36.02 -4.75
C ALA A 624 5.14 -37.13 -4.53
N THR A 625 3.86 -36.85 -4.82
CA THR A 625 2.83 -37.90 -4.86
C THR A 625 3.08 -38.84 -6.05
N ASP A 626 2.55 -40.05 -6.00
CA ASP A 626 2.78 -41.06 -7.04
C ASP A 626 2.39 -40.56 -8.43
N THR A 627 1.23 -39.89 -8.53
CA THR A 627 0.80 -39.26 -9.78
C THR A 627 1.74 -38.17 -10.25
N ALA A 628 2.24 -37.32 -9.31
CA ALA A 628 3.22 -36.29 -9.68
C ALA A 628 4.53 -36.89 -10.19
N ALA A 629 5.02 -37.95 -9.57
CA ALA A 629 6.23 -38.65 -10.03
C ALA A 629 6.05 -39.23 -11.45
N GLN A 630 4.89 -39.79 -11.75
CA GLN A 630 4.54 -40.26 -13.08
C GLN A 630 4.49 -39.10 -14.10
N LEU A 631 3.74 -38.03 -13.79
CA LEU A 631 3.64 -36.86 -14.66
C LEU A 631 5.02 -36.22 -14.94
N LEU A 632 5.85 -36.08 -13.92
CA LEU A 632 7.20 -35.52 -14.08
C LEU A 632 8.08 -36.34 -15.02
N ASN A 633 7.96 -37.69 -14.99
CA ASN A 633 8.70 -38.56 -15.90
C ASN A 633 8.14 -38.46 -17.32
N GLU A 634 6.82 -38.56 -17.48
CA GLU A 634 6.16 -38.45 -18.79
C GLU A 634 6.40 -37.10 -19.47
N TRP A 635 6.46 -36.01 -18.68
CA TRP A 635 6.70 -34.66 -19.22
C TRP A 635 8.14 -34.42 -19.66
N LYS A 636 9.11 -35.21 -19.13
CA LYS A 636 10.51 -35.14 -19.55
C LYS A 636 10.78 -35.88 -20.85
N GLU A 637 9.94 -36.86 -21.20
CA GLU A 637 10.12 -37.68 -22.40
C GLU A 637 9.52 -37.00 -23.66
N HIS A 638 8.78 -35.91 -23.47
CA HIS A 638 8.07 -35.18 -24.51
C HIS A 638 8.29 -33.66 -24.43
#